data_248db4a54411a69112d344330b87269e
#
_entry.id   248db4a54411a69112d344330b87269e
#
_cell.length_a   1.000
_cell.length_b   1.000
_cell.length_c   1.000
_cell.angle_alpha   90.00
_cell.angle_beta   90.00
_cell.angle_gamma   90.00
#
_symmetry.space_group_name_H-M   'P 1'
#
loop_
_entity.id
_entity.type
_entity.pdbx_description
1 polymer ?
#
loop_
_entity_poly.entity_id
_entity_poly.type
_entity_poly.pdbx_seq_one_letter_code
_entity_poly.pdbx_strand_id
1 'polypeptide(L)'
;TNGDFRKSVNSGEIAYNDIHLSQMAQELRYGFFGKINVAIIEACDVTEDGRIYLTAAGGISPTICRMADQIIVELNAAHSKNIIGMHDMYEPLDPPYRREIPIYKPSDRIGTPYIQVDPKKIVGIVEVNKPDEARDFTAPDPITDQIGVNVAEFLAADMKRGIIPSTFLPLQSG
;
A
#
# COMPACT_ATOMS: atom_id res chain seq x y z
N THR A 1 -6.97 -3.12 -11.31
CA THR A 1 -8.26 -3.84 -11.19
C THR A 1 -8.39 -4.84 -12.31
N ASN A 2 -8.62 -6.11 -11.97
CA ASN A 2 -8.86 -7.18 -12.92
C ASN A 2 -10.08 -6.87 -13.79
N GLY A 3 -9.97 -7.03 -15.13
CA GLY A 3 -11.03 -6.69 -16.08
C GLY A 3 -12.30 -7.53 -15.91
N ASP A 4 -12.17 -8.79 -15.52
CA ASP A 4 -13.31 -9.67 -15.30
C ASP A 4 -14.09 -9.30 -14.04
N PHE A 5 -13.39 -8.95 -12.96
CA PHE A 5 -14.01 -8.44 -11.75
C PHE A 5 -14.83 -7.17 -12.03
N ARG A 6 -14.30 -6.26 -12.85
CA ARG A 6 -15.04 -5.05 -13.27
C ARG A 6 -16.30 -5.37 -14.05
N LYS A 7 -16.29 -6.40 -14.91
CA LYS A 7 -17.49 -6.84 -15.64
C LYS A 7 -18.55 -7.34 -14.66
N SER A 8 -18.17 -8.18 -13.70
CA SER A 8 -19.10 -8.72 -12.70
C SER A 8 -19.67 -7.64 -11.77
N VAL A 9 -18.90 -6.61 -11.43
CA VAL A 9 -19.40 -5.42 -10.72
C VAL A 9 -20.42 -4.67 -11.59
N ASN A 10 -20.08 -4.41 -12.85
CA ASN A 10 -20.97 -3.65 -13.77
C ASN A 10 -22.25 -4.41 -14.11
N SER A 11 -22.24 -5.74 -14.10
CA SER A 11 -23.44 -6.58 -14.30
C SER A 11 -24.31 -6.73 -13.04
N GLY A 12 -23.82 -6.24 -11.88
CA GLY A 12 -24.52 -6.39 -10.61
C GLY A 12 -24.42 -7.77 -9.95
N GLU A 13 -23.55 -8.66 -10.47
CA GLU A 13 -23.29 -9.97 -9.87
C GLU A 13 -22.52 -9.85 -8.56
N ILE A 14 -21.72 -8.78 -8.41
CA ILE A 14 -20.91 -8.50 -7.23
C ILE A 14 -21.33 -7.16 -6.65
N ALA A 15 -21.62 -7.13 -5.35
CA ALA A 15 -21.86 -5.89 -4.63
C ALA A 15 -20.60 -5.01 -4.64
N TYR A 16 -20.79 -3.74 -4.92
CA TYR A 16 -19.71 -2.75 -4.97
C TYR A 16 -20.02 -1.57 -4.03
N ASN A 17 -19.02 -1.20 -3.25
CA ASN A 17 -19.05 0.00 -2.45
C ASN A 17 -18.03 1.00 -2.99
N ASP A 18 -18.47 2.20 -3.32
CA ASP A 18 -17.58 3.29 -3.69
C ASP A 18 -17.04 3.95 -2.41
N ILE A 19 -15.74 3.83 -2.20
CA ILE A 19 -15.07 4.32 -1.00
C ILE A 19 -13.66 4.81 -1.35
N HIS A 20 -13.25 5.90 -0.72
CA HIS A 20 -11.89 6.37 -0.78
C HIS A 20 -10.93 5.41 -0.06
N LEU A 21 -9.81 5.08 -0.70
CA LEU A 21 -8.76 4.23 -0.10
C LEU A 21 -8.28 4.77 1.24
N SER A 22 -8.19 6.10 1.38
CA SER A 22 -7.79 6.75 2.64
C SER A 22 -8.78 6.54 3.80
N GLN A 23 -10.04 6.20 3.51
CA GLN A 23 -11.08 5.97 4.50
C GLN A 23 -11.26 4.48 4.82
N MET A 24 -10.88 3.61 3.90
CA MET A 24 -11.14 2.17 3.98
C MET A 24 -10.67 1.54 5.29
N ALA A 25 -9.46 1.85 5.72
CA ALA A 25 -8.92 1.31 6.97
C ALA A 25 -9.72 1.76 8.20
N GLN A 26 -10.14 3.03 8.23
CA GLN A 26 -10.96 3.58 9.32
C GLN A 26 -12.34 2.93 9.35
N GLU A 27 -12.98 2.79 8.21
CA GLU A 27 -14.32 2.20 8.12
C GLU A 27 -14.32 0.71 8.49
N LEU A 28 -13.27 -0.01 8.15
CA LEU A 28 -13.08 -1.38 8.65
C LEU A 28 -12.97 -1.41 10.17
N ARG A 29 -12.18 -0.51 10.77
CA ARG A 29 -12.03 -0.43 12.23
C ARG A 29 -13.32 -0.05 12.94
N TYR A 30 -14.17 0.74 12.30
CA TYR A 30 -15.50 1.10 12.81
C TYR A 30 -16.55 -0.01 12.62
N GLY A 31 -16.21 -1.08 11.91
CA GLY A 31 -17.07 -2.23 11.75
C GLY A 31 -18.11 -2.10 10.64
N PHE A 32 -18.05 -1.08 9.77
CA PHE A 32 -19.03 -0.89 8.69
C PHE A 32 -19.07 -2.06 7.70
N PHE A 33 -17.97 -2.78 7.55
CA PHE A 33 -17.88 -3.98 6.71
C PHE A 33 -18.06 -5.28 7.49
N GLY A 34 -18.41 -5.20 8.77
CA GLY A 34 -18.56 -6.37 9.63
C GLY A 34 -17.23 -6.96 10.10
N LYS A 35 -17.31 -8.19 10.59
CA LYS A 35 -16.16 -8.90 11.15
C LYS A 35 -15.29 -9.51 10.05
N ILE A 36 -13.98 -9.40 10.19
CA ILE A 36 -13.01 -10.07 9.33
C ILE A 36 -12.64 -11.40 9.99
N ASN A 37 -13.10 -12.51 9.42
CA ASN A 37 -12.80 -13.84 9.94
C ASN A 37 -11.42 -14.32 9.48
N VAL A 38 -11.11 -14.13 8.19
CA VAL A 38 -9.86 -14.57 7.59
C VAL A 38 -9.28 -13.44 6.76
N ALA A 39 -8.00 -13.16 6.96
CA ALA A 39 -7.20 -12.29 6.09
C ALA A 39 -6.28 -13.16 5.22
N ILE A 40 -6.11 -12.79 3.95
CA ILE A 40 -5.11 -13.36 3.06
C ILE A 40 -4.13 -12.24 2.75
N ILE A 41 -2.86 -12.43 3.11
CA ILE A 41 -1.83 -11.39 3.05
C ILE A 41 -0.65 -11.88 2.22
N GLU A 42 -0.35 -11.18 1.14
CA GLU A 42 0.86 -11.41 0.37
C GLU A 42 2.08 -10.88 1.12
N ALA A 43 3.12 -11.70 1.20
CA ALA A 43 4.35 -11.37 1.89
C ALA A 43 5.59 -11.91 1.13
N CYS A 44 6.73 -11.24 1.29
CA CYS A 44 8.02 -11.74 0.83
C CYS A 44 8.75 -12.56 1.89
N ASP A 45 8.36 -12.40 3.16
CA ASP A 45 8.88 -13.19 4.26
C ASP A 45 7.94 -13.18 5.46
N VAL A 46 8.04 -14.22 6.30
CA VAL A 46 7.30 -14.34 7.56
C VAL A 46 8.17 -15.05 8.59
N THR A 47 8.13 -14.60 9.83
CA THR A 47 8.95 -15.16 10.91
C THR A 47 8.09 -15.92 11.93
N GLU A 48 8.72 -16.81 12.70
CA GLU A 48 8.06 -17.62 13.73
C GLU A 48 7.43 -16.77 14.85
N ASP A 49 7.99 -15.57 15.11
CA ASP A 49 7.44 -14.62 16.09
C ASP A 49 6.32 -13.73 15.54
N GLY A 50 5.84 -14.02 14.31
CA GLY A 50 4.67 -13.36 13.71
C GLY A 50 4.94 -12.03 13.04
N ARG A 51 6.16 -11.78 12.56
CA ARG A 51 6.44 -10.64 11.69
C ARG A 51 6.16 -11.01 10.24
N ILE A 52 5.31 -10.24 9.60
CA ILE A 52 4.96 -10.39 8.18
C ILE A 52 5.61 -9.24 7.42
N TYR A 53 6.51 -9.56 6.50
CA TYR A 53 7.18 -8.61 5.62
C TYR A 53 6.46 -8.58 4.29
N LEU A 54 5.79 -7.47 4.00
CA LEU A 54 4.96 -7.32 2.80
C LEU A 54 5.81 -7.28 1.53
N THR A 55 5.16 -7.54 0.41
CA THR A 55 5.66 -7.22 -0.94
C THR A 55 5.44 -5.74 -1.25
N ALA A 56 5.50 -5.31 -2.50
CA ALA A 56 5.19 -3.93 -2.89
C ALA A 56 3.73 -3.52 -2.62
N ALA A 57 2.82 -4.49 -2.47
CA ALA A 57 1.39 -4.28 -2.30
C ALA A 57 0.98 -4.17 -0.81
N GLY A 58 1.42 -3.13 -0.12
CA GLY A 58 1.12 -2.92 1.30
C GLY A 58 -0.36 -2.63 1.61
N GLY A 59 -0.94 -1.66 0.94
CA GLY A 59 -2.34 -1.25 1.13
C GLY A 59 -2.74 -1.07 2.59
N ILE A 60 -3.89 -1.61 2.98
CA ILE A 60 -4.44 -1.58 4.33
C ILE A 60 -4.13 -2.85 5.14
N SER A 61 -3.15 -3.64 4.70
CA SER A 61 -2.79 -4.92 5.33
C SER A 61 -2.53 -4.84 6.83
N PRO A 62 -1.91 -3.79 7.40
CA PRO A 62 -1.77 -3.68 8.86
C PRO A 62 -3.11 -3.71 9.59
N THR A 63 -4.10 -2.93 9.12
CA THR A 63 -5.44 -2.90 9.70
C THR A 63 -6.14 -4.26 9.58
N ILE A 64 -6.08 -4.88 8.40
CA ILE A 64 -6.72 -6.18 8.16
C ILE A 64 -6.12 -7.26 9.04
N CYS A 65 -4.80 -7.35 9.16
CA CYS A 65 -4.11 -8.31 10.03
C CYS A 65 -4.49 -8.14 11.51
N ARG A 66 -4.61 -6.88 11.94
CA ARG A 66 -5.00 -6.59 13.33
C ARG A 66 -6.42 -7.05 13.61
N MET A 67 -7.35 -6.84 12.69
CA MET A 67 -8.77 -7.10 12.88
C MET A 67 -9.19 -8.55 12.61
N ALA A 68 -8.46 -9.27 11.77
CA ALA A 68 -8.79 -10.64 11.41
C ALA A 68 -8.63 -11.60 12.60
N ASP A 69 -9.50 -12.62 12.66
CA ASP A 69 -9.35 -13.73 13.61
C ASP A 69 -8.21 -14.65 13.18
N GLN A 70 -8.09 -14.92 11.88
CA GLN A 70 -7.12 -15.82 11.28
C GLN A 70 -6.44 -15.16 10.08
N ILE A 71 -5.20 -15.56 9.83
CA ILE A 71 -4.39 -15.04 8.73
C ILE A 71 -3.83 -16.22 7.93
N ILE A 72 -3.97 -16.15 6.62
CA ILE A 72 -3.25 -16.98 5.67
C ILE A 72 -2.20 -16.08 5.00
N VAL A 73 -0.95 -16.49 5.04
CA VAL A 73 0.14 -15.77 4.38
C VAL A 73 0.39 -16.40 3.01
N GLU A 74 0.25 -15.62 1.96
CA GLU A 74 0.71 -15.95 0.61
C GLU A 74 2.17 -15.52 0.49
N LEU A 75 3.09 -16.48 0.67
CA LEU A 75 4.52 -16.24 0.62
C LEU A 75 4.99 -16.25 -0.84
N ASN A 76 5.23 -15.08 -1.41
CA ASN A 76 5.52 -14.93 -2.83
C ASN A 76 7.02 -14.81 -3.10
N ALA A 77 7.60 -15.89 -3.63
CA ALA A 77 9.02 -15.97 -3.96
C ALA A 77 9.44 -15.13 -5.19
N ALA A 78 8.48 -14.61 -5.97
CA ALA A 78 8.79 -13.71 -7.08
C ALA A 78 9.31 -12.34 -6.59
N HIS A 79 8.99 -11.96 -5.35
CA HIS A 79 9.46 -10.73 -4.75
C HIS A 79 10.79 -10.93 -4.02
N SER A 80 11.74 -10.05 -4.30
CA SER A 80 13.05 -10.10 -3.64
C SER A 80 12.93 -9.77 -2.15
N LYS A 81 13.59 -10.55 -1.30
CA LYS A 81 13.74 -10.22 0.13
C LYS A 81 14.52 -8.93 0.40
N ASN A 82 15.16 -8.35 -0.61
CA ASN A 82 15.82 -7.03 -0.50
C ASN A 82 14.84 -5.87 -0.22
N ILE A 83 13.53 -6.10 -0.42
CA ILE A 83 12.50 -5.13 -0.02
C ILE A 83 12.32 -5.03 1.51
N ILE A 84 12.79 -6.01 2.27
CA ILE A 84 12.73 -6.02 3.73
C ILE A 84 13.44 -4.78 4.28
N GLY A 85 12.74 -4.01 5.10
CA GLY A 85 13.23 -2.75 5.66
C GLY A 85 12.90 -1.50 4.85
N MET A 86 12.35 -1.63 3.64
CA MET A 86 11.92 -0.47 2.84
C MET A 86 10.58 0.12 3.30
N HIS A 87 9.72 -0.70 3.88
CA HIS A 87 8.43 -0.24 4.39
C HIS A 87 8.56 0.62 5.65
N ASP A 88 7.62 1.53 5.81
CA ASP A 88 7.43 2.33 7.01
C ASP A 88 5.93 2.37 7.33
N MET A 89 5.43 1.29 7.93
CA MET A 89 4.01 1.07 8.16
C MET A 89 3.57 1.77 9.44
N TYR A 90 2.68 2.73 9.29
CA TYR A 90 2.12 3.51 10.38
C TYR A 90 0.59 3.58 10.26
N GLU A 91 -0.11 3.22 11.31
CA GLU A 91 -1.56 3.37 11.40
C GLU A 91 -1.89 4.62 12.23
N PRO A 92 -2.40 5.70 11.62
CA PRO A 92 -2.82 6.88 12.37
C PRO A 92 -4.00 6.55 13.28
N LEU A 93 -4.11 7.30 14.38
CA LEU A 93 -5.26 7.20 15.26
C LEU A 93 -6.53 7.65 14.55
N ASP A 94 -7.66 7.05 14.92
CA ASP A 94 -8.97 7.45 14.43
C ASP A 94 -9.50 8.71 15.14
N PRO A 95 -10.38 9.49 14.50
CA PRO A 95 -11.10 10.57 15.18
C PRO A 95 -11.83 10.05 16.44
N PRO A 96 -11.92 10.83 17.50
CA PRO A 96 -11.42 12.20 17.68
C PRO A 96 -9.95 12.29 18.10
N TYR A 97 -9.25 11.17 18.19
CA TYR A 97 -7.88 11.08 18.74
C TYR A 97 -6.79 11.27 17.67
N ARG A 98 -7.19 11.53 16.43
CA ARG A 98 -6.25 11.74 15.32
C ARG A 98 -5.31 12.90 15.63
N ARG A 99 -4.03 12.70 15.37
CA ARG A 99 -2.96 13.67 15.52
C ARG A 99 -2.25 13.86 14.20
N GLU A 100 -1.41 14.87 14.11
CA GLU A 100 -0.48 15.04 12.99
C GLU A 100 0.40 13.79 12.83
N ILE A 101 0.75 13.47 11.60
CA ILE A 101 1.73 12.43 11.30
C ILE A 101 3.11 13.02 11.60
N PRO A 102 3.92 12.43 12.52
CA PRO A 102 5.17 13.04 12.99
C PRO A 102 6.33 12.86 12.02
N ILE A 103 6.15 13.33 10.77
CA ILE A 103 7.18 13.38 9.74
C ILE A 103 7.64 14.84 9.62
N TYR A 104 8.83 15.14 10.10
CA TYR A 104 9.41 16.48 10.09
C TYR A 104 10.61 16.60 9.14
N LYS A 105 11.19 15.46 8.74
CA LYS A 105 12.33 15.39 7.82
C LYS A 105 12.07 14.30 6.77
N PRO A 106 12.62 14.42 5.58
CA PRO A 106 12.46 13.42 4.51
C PRO A 106 12.93 12.01 4.89
N SER A 107 13.84 11.91 5.86
CA SER A 107 14.42 10.64 6.33
C SER A 107 13.70 10.06 7.55
N ASP A 108 12.67 10.72 8.08
CA ASP A 108 11.97 10.23 9.26
C ASP A 108 11.23 8.94 8.95
N ARG A 109 11.37 7.99 9.87
CA ARG A 109 10.63 6.73 9.89
C ARG A 109 9.84 6.67 11.17
N ILE A 110 8.53 6.48 11.04
CA ILE A 110 7.58 6.60 12.17
C ILE A 110 6.86 5.29 12.48
N GLY A 111 6.96 4.34 11.58
CA GLY A 111 6.32 3.05 11.67
C GLY A 111 7.31 1.88 11.79
N THR A 112 6.87 0.72 11.35
CA THR A 112 7.65 -0.51 11.34
C THR A 112 7.80 -1.06 9.93
N PRO A 113 8.89 -1.77 9.63
CA PRO A 113 9.08 -2.38 8.32
C PRO A 113 8.35 -3.72 8.16
N TYR A 114 7.54 -4.13 9.12
CA TYR A 114 6.78 -5.37 9.14
C TYR A 114 5.45 -5.18 9.85
N ILE A 115 4.51 -6.09 9.63
CA ILE A 115 3.30 -6.21 10.43
C ILE A 115 3.56 -7.23 11.54
N GLN A 116 3.37 -6.82 12.81
CA GLN A 116 3.45 -7.73 13.94
C GLN A 116 2.06 -8.28 14.25
N VAL A 117 1.93 -9.60 14.26
CA VAL A 117 0.70 -10.31 14.67
C VAL A 117 1.01 -11.35 15.75
N ASP A 118 -0.03 -11.80 16.47
CA ASP A 118 0.09 -13.03 17.27
C ASP A 118 0.33 -14.20 16.30
N PRO A 119 1.43 -14.96 16.44
CA PRO A 119 1.71 -16.10 15.57
C PRO A 119 0.58 -17.10 15.48
N LYS A 120 -0.23 -17.24 16.54
CA LYS A 120 -1.39 -18.14 16.59
C LYS A 120 -2.49 -17.75 15.61
N LYS A 121 -2.52 -16.50 15.14
CA LYS A 121 -3.45 -16.09 14.09
C LYS A 121 -3.05 -16.62 12.71
N ILE A 122 -1.77 -16.94 12.49
CA ILE A 122 -1.28 -17.46 11.21
C ILE A 122 -1.64 -18.95 11.14
N VAL A 123 -2.70 -19.25 10.40
CA VAL A 123 -3.25 -20.61 10.29
C VAL A 123 -2.75 -21.36 9.05
N GLY A 124 -2.09 -20.67 8.14
CA GLY A 124 -1.52 -21.28 6.94
C GLY A 124 -0.56 -20.37 6.22
N ILE A 125 0.41 -20.99 5.54
CA ILE A 125 1.35 -20.33 4.63
C ILE A 125 1.23 -21.05 3.29
N VAL A 126 1.00 -20.30 2.22
CA VAL A 126 0.91 -20.80 0.85
C VAL A 126 2.06 -20.21 0.05
N GLU A 127 2.94 -21.05 -0.41
CA GLU A 127 4.06 -20.60 -1.25
C GLU A 127 3.59 -20.41 -2.69
N VAL A 128 3.91 -19.24 -3.25
CA VAL A 128 3.64 -18.89 -4.64
C VAL A 128 4.88 -18.27 -5.27
N ASN A 129 4.93 -18.26 -6.59
CA ASN A 129 5.99 -17.62 -7.37
C ASN A 129 5.34 -16.94 -8.57
N LYS A 130 4.65 -15.84 -8.28
CA LYS A 130 3.87 -15.10 -9.29
C LYS A 130 4.27 -13.63 -9.26
N PRO A 131 4.76 -13.05 -10.36
CA PRO A 131 5.06 -11.63 -10.44
C PRO A 131 3.77 -10.80 -10.35
N ASP A 132 3.92 -9.54 -9.97
CA ASP A 132 2.82 -8.59 -9.96
C ASP A 132 2.16 -8.47 -11.35
N GLU A 133 0.84 -8.45 -11.36
CA GLU A 133 0.04 -8.15 -12.56
C GLU A 133 -0.12 -6.62 -12.72
N ALA A 134 0.98 -5.88 -12.58
CA ALA A 134 0.97 -4.45 -12.85
C ALA A 134 0.71 -4.19 -14.34
N ARG A 135 -0.01 -3.12 -14.62
CA ARG A 135 -0.15 -2.67 -16.00
C ARG A 135 1.16 -2.03 -16.46
N ASP A 136 1.57 -2.36 -17.67
CA ASP A 136 2.64 -1.63 -18.32
C ASP A 136 2.25 -0.15 -18.48
N PHE A 137 3.23 0.73 -18.38
CA PHE A 137 3.03 2.12 -18.76
C PHE A 137 2.69 2.21 -20.23
N THR A 138 1.71 3.04 -20.55
CA THR A 138 1.43 3.37 -21.95
C THR A 138 2.66 4.00 -22.55
N ALA A 139 3.06 3.58 -23.76
CA ALA A 139 4.17 4.20 -24.45
C ALA A 139 3.88 5.72 -24.60
N PRO A 140 4.87 6.58 -24.33
CA PRO A 140 4.68 8.02 -24.45
C PRO A 140 4.36 8.38 -25.91
N ASP A 141 3.54 9.40 -26.08
CA ASP A 141 3.24 10.03 -27.35
C ASP A 141 3.75 11.49 -27.34
N PRO A 142 3.77 12.20 -28.47
CA PRO A 142 4.28 13.57 -28.52
C PRO A 142 3.59 14.55 -27.56
N ILE A 143 2.32 14.29 -27.20
CA ILE A 143 1.56 15.14 -26.28
C ILE A 143 2.01 14.87 -24.85
N THR A 144 2.09 13.60 -24.44
CA THR A 144 2.53 13.21 -23.11
C THR A 144 4.00 13.56 -22.87
N ASP A 145 4.85 13.44 -23.89
CA ASP A 145 6.24 13.89 -23.83
C ASP A 145 6.33 15.41 -23.58
N GLN A 146 5.55 16.20 -24.32
CA GLN A 146 5.52 17.65 -24.12
C GLN A 146 5.00 18.04 -22.73
N ILE A 147 4.00 17.33 -22.21
CA ILE A 147 3.52 17.53 -20.83
C ILE A 147 4.67 17.27 -19.84
N GLY A 148 5.40 16.16 -20.01
CA GLY A 148 6.55 15.83 -19.19
C GLY A 148 7.63 16.91 -19.20
N VAL A 149 7.97 17.42 -20.37
CA VAL A 149 8.92 18.54 -20.54
C VAL A 149 8.42 19.78 -19.80
N ASN A 150 7.17 20.17 -19.98
CA ASN A 150 6.59 21.36 -19.33
C ASN A 150 6.62 21.25 -17.80
N VAL A 151 6.30 20.08 -17.25
CA VAL A 151 6.38 19.84 -15.80
C VAL A 151 7.82 19.93 -15.30
N ALA A 152 8.76 19.31 -16.01
CA ALA A 152 10.18 19.35 -15.65
C ALA A 152 10.74 20.78 -15.67
N GLU A 153 10.42 21.56 -16.70
CA GLU A 153 10.82 22.98 -16.82
C GLU A 153 10.22 23.84 -15.71
N PHE A 154 8.94 23.62 -15.38
CA PHE A 154 8.27 24.34 -14.30
C PHE A 154 8.96 24.06 -12.94
N LEU A 155 9.19 22.80 -12.62
CA LEU A 155 9.86 22.42 -11.38
C LEU A 155 11.29 22.96 -11.32
N ALA A 156 12.05 22.86 -12.41
CA ALA A 156 13.41 23.40 -12.49
C ALA A 156 13.44 24.91 -12.28
N ALA A 157 12.48 25.64 -12.86
CA ALA A 157 12.36 27.09 -12.68
C ALA A 157 12.06 27.45 -11.22
N ASP A 158 11.19 26.72 -10.55
CA ASP A 158 10.83 26.97 -9.16
C ASP A 158 11.95 26.59 -8.19
N MET A 159 12.70 25.53 -8.47
CA MET A 159 13.94 25.21 -7.74
C MET A 159 14.98 26.33 -7.90
N LYS A 160 15.16 26.85 -9.12
CA LYS A 160 16.10 27.97 -9.38
C LYS A 160 15.69 29.26 -8.66
N ARG A 161 14.38 29.48 -8.47
CA ARG A 161 13.86 30.62 -7.68
C ARG A 161 13.93 30.41 -6.18
N GLY A 162 14.25 29.20 -5.71
CA GLY A 162 14.24 28.84 -4.30
C GLY A 162 12.84 28.63 -3.72
N ILE A 163 11.81 28.51 -4.56
CA ILE A 163 10.44 28.21 -4.12
C ILE A 163 10.33 26.74 -3.69
N ILE A 164 10.95 25.86 -4.46
CA ILE A 164 11.07 24.44 -4.15
C ILE A 164 12.51 24.16 -3.74
N PRO A 165 12.75 23.51 -2.57
CA PRO A 165 14.11 23.18 -2.15
C PRO A 165 14.75 22.14 -3.09
N SER A 166 16.07 22.21 -3.27
CA SER A 166 16.82 21.25 -4.10
C SER A 166 16.73 19.79 -3.59
N THR A 167 16.33 19.61 -2.33
CA THR A 167 16.09 18.30 -1.69
C THR A 167 14.69 17.75 -1.95
N PHE A 168 13.89 18.43 -2.77
CA PHE A 168 12.52 17.99 -3.09
C PHE A 168 12.47 16.66 -3.88
N LEU A 169 13.52 16.35 -4.62
CA LEU A 169 13.63 15.11 -5.38
C LEU A 169 14.17 13.96 -4.53
N PRO A 170 13.71 12.71 -4.73
CA PRO A 170 12.80 12.27 -5.78
C PRO A 170 11.34 12.64 -5.54
N LEU A 171 10.62 13.00 -6.58
CA LEU A 171 9.19 13.28 -6.59
C LEU A 171 8.43 12.11 -7.20
N GLN A 172 7.36 11.67 -6.54
CA GLN A 172 6.38 10.77 -7.12
C GLN A 172 5.07 11.55 -7.34
N SER A 173 4.58 11.53 -8.57
CA SER A 173 3.25 12.03 -8.91
C SER A 173 2.42 10.91 -9.52
N GLY A 174 1.14 10.84 -9.19
CA GLY A 174 0.18 9.90 -9.73
C GLY A 174 -0.82 10.55 -10.65
#